data_b76e803f811627abde9d3bca6373201d
#
_entry.id   b76e803f811627abde9d3bca6373201d
#
_cell.length_a   1.000
_cell.length_b   1.000
_cell.length_c   1.000
_cell.angle_alpha   90.00
_cell.angle_beta   90.00
_cell.angle_gamma   90.00
#
_symmetry.space_group_name_H-M   'P 1'
#
loop_
_entity.id
_entity.type
_entity.pdbx_description
1 polymer ?
#
loop_
_entity_poly.entity_id
_entity_poly.type
_entity_poly.pdbx_seq_one_letter_code
_entity_poly.pdbx_strand_id
1 'polypeptide(L)'
;MVIRVGISGWTYKPWRGDFYPPGLRQRDELAFVAERMNSVEVNGSFYSLQRRSAYASWAAAVPDDFEFAVKGGRFITHMKKLSGIETPLANFFASGVLALGTKLGPLLWQLPPNLGFDADRMETFLTMLPRTAGQAAEIAAGRDDRVPDDRAELTAGHPEHPLRHAVEVRHETFRTREFYDLLRRHEVALVLADNPGQWPIIDETTADLNYVRLHGHEELYASGYSDEALDSWAAKIAGWRDAGQDVYIYCDNDAKVRAPYDAMGLMQRLGLDGDHR
;
A
#
# COMPACT_ATOMS: atom_id res chain seq x y z
N MET A 1 -18.22 1.31 -1.14
CA MET A 1 -17.30 0.96 -2.24
C MET A 1 -16.51 2.19 -2.61
N VAL A 2 -15.19 2.09 -2.59
CA VAL A 2 -14.28 3.20 -2.91
C VAL A 2 -13.31 2.79 -4.02
N ILE A 3 -12.87 3.76 -4.83
CA ILE A 3 -11.75 3.60 -5.76
C ILE A 3 -10.68 4.59 -5.36
N ARG A 4 -9.50 4.08 -5.01
CA ARG A 4 -8.32 4.84 -4.65
C ARG A 4 -7.24 4.65 -5.69
N VAL A 5 -6.82 5.75 -6.31
CA VAL A 5 -5.77 5.77 -7.32
C VAL A 5 -4.65 6.67 -6.83
N GLY A 6 -3.43 6.18 -6.92
CA GLY A 6 -2.28 6.92 -6.44
C GLY A 6 -0.94 6.40 -6.93
N ILE A 7 0.09 6.77 -6.23
CA ILE A 7 1.50 6.49 -6.52
C ILE A 7 2.19 5.84 -5.33
N SER A 8 3.23 5.06 -5.61
CA SER A 8 4.07 4.43 -4.59
C SER A 8 5.18 5.37 -4.13
N GLY A 9 4.91 6.14 -3.07
CA GLY A 9 5.79 7.22 -2.60
C GLY A 9 5.59 8.52 -3.39
N TRP A 10 6.13 9.61 -2.86
CA TRP A 10 5.96 10.95 -3.47
C TRP A 10 7.23 11.80 -3.44
N THR A 11 8.30 11.39 -2.73
CA THR A 11 9.52 12.20 -2.58
C THR A 11 10.61 11.69 -3.51
N TYR A 12 10.56 12.11 -4.77
CA TYR A 12 11.52 11.71 -5.80
C TYR A 12 12.19 12.93 -6.43
N LYS A 13 13.54 12.99 -6.36
CA LYS A 13 14.29 14.12 -6.95
C LYS A 13 14.03 14.32 -8.45
N PRO A 14 13.95 13.26 -9.30
CA PRO A 14 13.68 13.43 -10.72
C PRO A 14 12.33 14.06 -11.06
N TRP A 15 11.37 14.04 -10.12
CA TRP A 15 10.04 14.61 -10.33
C TRP A 15 10.01 16.13 -10.19
N ARG A 16 11.06 16.75 -9.60
CA ARG A 16 11.18 18.20 -9.41
C ARG A 16 11.55 18.89 -10.70
N GLY A 17 10.70 19.82 -11.13
CA GLY A 17 10.83 20.50 -12.42
C GLY A 17 10.15 19.77 -13.59
N ASP A 18 9.55 18.60 -13.34
CA ASP A 18 8.71 17.84 -14.26
C ASP A 18 7.28 17.76 -13.69
N PHE A 19 6.97 16.75 -12.90
CA PHE A 19 5.67 16.64 -12.20
C PHE A 19 5.47 17.71 -11.13
N TYR A 20 6.46 17.93 -10.28
CA TYR A 20 6.44 19.05 -9.32
C TYR A 20 6.92 20.35 -10.00
N PRO A 21 6.15 21.45 -9.87
CA PRO A 21 6.56 22.72 -10.44
C PRO A 21 7.89 23.21 -9.85
N PRO A 22 8.70 23.93 -10.63
CA PRO A 22 9.95 24.52 -10.14
C PRO A 22 9.73 25.33 -8.88
N GLY A 23 10.55 25.10 -7.84
CA GLY A 23 10.49 25.86 -6.59
C GLY A 23 9.51 25.29 -5.54
N LEU A 24 8.73 24.26 -5.83
CA LEU A 24 7.91 23.58 -4.83
C LEU A 24 8.81 22.99 -3.74
N ARG A 25 8.52 23.33 -2.49
CA ARG A 25 9.29 22.81 -1.36
C ARG A 25 8.91 21.35 -1.10
N GLN A 26 9.89 20.53 -0.74
CA GLN A 26 9.69 19.09 -0.47
C GLN A 26 8.54 18.82 0.53
N ARG A 27 8.38 19.68 1.54
CA ARG A 27 7.31 19.51 2.53
C ARG A 27 5.90 19.71 1.94
N ASP A 28 5.79 20.37 0.79
CA ASP A 28 4.53 20.67 0.12
C ASP A 28 4.23 19.65 -1.01
N GLU A 29 5.16 18.71 -1.31
CA GLU A 29 5.01 17.69 -2.37
C GLU A 29 3.80 16.78 -2.14
N LEU A 30 3.53 16.38 -0.89
CA LEU A 30 2.38 15.52 -0.56
C LEU A 30 1.04 16.24 -0.78
N ALA A 31 0.93 17.49 -0.36
CA ALA A 31 -0.26 18.29 -0.60
C ALA A 31 -0.51 18.49 -2.11
N PHE A 32 0.55 18.73 -2.89
CA PHE A 32 0.48 18.82 -4.35
C PHE A 32 -0.03 17.52 -5.00
N VAL A 33 0.39 16.35 -4.48
CA VAL A 33 -0.12 15.04 -4.93
C VAL A 33 -1.60 14.91 -4.57
N ALA A 34 -1.98 15.27 -3.33
CA ALA A 34 -3.34 15.13 -2.84
C ALA A 34 -4.37 16.03 -3.54
N GLU A 35 -3.92 17.09 -4.23
CA GLU A 35 -4.77 17.87 -5.14
C GLU A 35 -5.11 17.14 -6.45
N ARG A 36 -4.40 16.04 -6.78
CA ARG A 36 -4.45 15.35 -8.08
C ARG A 36 -4.81 13.88 -7.98
N MET A 37 -4.68 13.31 -6.80
CA MET A 37 -4.91 11.89 -6.51
C MET A 37 -5.60 11.77 -5.17
N ASN A 38 -6.30 10.66 -4.94
CA ASN A 38 -7.08 10.43 -3.72
C ASN A 38 -6.43 9.42 -2.76
N SER A 39 -5.21 8.95 -3.08
CA SER A 39 -4.43 8.04 -2.24
C SER A 39 -2.94 8.08 -2.56
N VAL A 40 -2.13 7.58 -1.61
CA VAL A 40 -0.69 7.33 -1.79
C VAL A 40 -0.31 6.07 -1.02
N GLU A 41 0.60 5.26 -1.58
CA GLU A 41 1.25 4.17 -0.88
C GLU A 41 2.54 4.67 -0.20
N VAL A 42 2.61 4.57 1.14
CA VAL A 42 3.78 4.96 1.93
C VAL A 42 4.86 3.88 1.81
N ASN A 43 5.91 4.13 1.04
CA ASN A 43 7.04 3.21 0.87
C ASN A 43 8.18 3.43 1.86
N GLY A 44 8.28 4.60 2.48
CA GLY A 44 9.32 4.90 3.46
C GLY A 44 9.33 3.95 4.66
N SER A 45 8.15 3.47 5.09
CA SER A 45 7.96 2.50 6.17
C SER A 45 8.57 1.12 5.88
N PHE A 46 8.76 0.76 4.61
CA PHE A 46 9.43 -0.47 4.21
C PHE A 46 10.91 -0.48 4.59
N TYR A 47 11.59 0.65 4.44
CA TYR A 47 13.03 0.75 4.68
C TYR A 47 13.38 1.00 6.14
N SER A 48 12.56 1.77 6.85
CA SER A 48 12.77 2.13 8.26
C SER A 48 11.44 2.45 8.95
N LEU A 49 11.39 2.24 10.27
CA LEU A 49 10.26 2.69 11.07
C LEU A 49 10.15 4.22 10.97
N GLN A 50 8.99 4.69 10.56
CA GLN A 50 8.70 6.12 10.48
C GLN A 50 8.28 6.63 11.87
N ARG A 51 8.42 7.94 12.11
CA ARG A 51 8.04 8.53 13.38
C ARG A 51 6.54 8.87 13.39
N ARG A 52 5.91 8.80 14.58
CA ARG A 52 4.54 9.27 14.81
C ARG A 52 4.30 10.66 14.24
N SER A 53 5.25 11.60 14.47
CA SER A 53 5.14 12.98 13.97
C SER A 53 5.10 13.06 12.43
N ALA A 54 5.77 12.14 11.73
CA ALA A 54 5.71 12.07 10.27
C ALA A 54 4.31 11.65 9.79
N TYR A 55 3.76 10.57 10.33
CA TYR A 55 2.40 10.12 10.00
C TYR A 55 1.34 11.18 10.32
N ALA A 56 1.41 11.82 11.50
CA ALA A 56 0.52 12.91 11.88
C ALA A 56 0.64 14.10 10.93
N SER A 57 1.86 14.44 10.51
CA SER A 57 2.10 15.53 9.55
C SER A 57 1.54 15.19 8.16
N TRP A 58 1.67 13.93 7.71
CA TRP A 58 1.08 13.49 6.44
C TRP A 58 -0.44 13.51 6.49
N ALA A 59 -1.04 13.01 7.57
CA ALA A 59 -2.50 13.06 7.74
C ALA A 59 -3.04 14.51 7.73
N ALA A 60 -2.30 15.45 8.32
CA ALA A 60 -2.68 16.87 8.34
C ALA A 60 -2.46 17.60 7.00
N ALA A 61 -1.65 17.04 6.09
CA ALA A 61 -1.31 17.66 4.81
C ALA A 61 -2.27 17.33 3.66
N VAL A 62 -3.25 16.46 3.89
CA VAL A 62 -4.16 15.93 2.85
C VAL A 62 -5.62 16.09 3.27
N PRO A 63 -6.57 16.10 2.32
CA PRO A 63 -8.02 16.15 2.59
C PRO A 63 -8.51 15.02 3.50
N ASP A 64 -9.69 15.18 4.11
CA ASP A 64 -10.22 14.22 5.08
C ASP A 64 -10.61 12.87 4.46
N ASP A 65 -10.96 12.85 3.19
CA ASP A 65 -11.30 11.66 2.42
C ASP A 65 -10.09 10.97 1.77
N PHE A 66 -8.89 11.53 1.92
CA PHE A 66 -7.65 10.95 1.40
C PHE A 66 -7.20 9.74 2.25
N GLU A 67 -6.75 8.68 1.60
CA GLU A 67 -6.27 7.48 2.30
C GLU A 67 -4.82 7.13 1.96
N PHE A 68 -4.11 6.62 2.95
CA PHE A 68 -2.74 6.12 2.81
C PHE A 68 -2.73 4.59 2.90
N ALA A 69 -2.33 3.90 1.84
CA ALA A 69 -1.82 2.55 2.02
C ALA A 69 -0.42 2.61 2.65
N VAL A 70 -0.11 1.66 3.53
CA VAL A 70 1.21 1.66 4.20
C VAL A 70 1.91 0.33 3.98
N LYS A 71 3.11 0.38 3.40
CA LYS A 71 3.91 -0.80 3.14
C LYS A 71 4.62 -1.26 4.41
N GLY A 72 4.38 -2.50 4.81
CA GLY A 72 5.01 -3.15 5.97
C GLY A 72 6.52 -3.25 5.84
N GLY A 73 7.22 -3.20 6.97
CA GLY A 73 8.68 -3.12 7.03
C GLY A 73 9.39 -4.33 6.39
N ARG A 74 10.47 -4.07 5.63
CA ARG A 74 11.29 -5.12 5.01
C ARG A 74 11.91 -6.06 6.05
N PHE A 75 12.06 -5.62 7.29
CA PHE A 75 12.57 -6.48 8.35
C PHE A 75 11.63 -7.66 8.61
N ILE A 76 10.31 -7.45 8.57
CA ILE A 76 9.29 -8.48 8.71
C ILE A 76 9.29 -9.41 7.48
N THR A 77 9.17 -8.83 6.29
CA THR A 77 8.89 -9.60 5.07
C THR A 77 10.14 -10.18 4.42
N HIS A 78 11.26 -9.44 4.36
CA HIS A 78 12.47 -9.82 3.63
C HIS A 78 13.53 -10.42 4.53
N MET A 79 13.80 -9.82 5.70
CA MET A 79 14.89 -10.27 6.57
C MET A 79 14.45 -11.44 7.45
N LYS A 80 13.29 -11.33 8.10
CA LYS A 80 12.70 -12.39 8.94
C LYS A 80 11.91 -13.41 8.13
N LYS A 81 11.51 -13.09 6.89
CA LYS A 81 10.71 -13.97 6.02
C LYS A 81 9.48 -14.53 6.74
N LEU A 82 8.80 -13.64 7.48
CA LEU A 82 7.59 -13.90 8.27
C LEU A 82 7.77 -14.84 9.48
N SER A 83 9.00 -15.12 9.92
CA SER A 83 9.24 -16.00 11.08
C SER A 83 9.78 -15.20 12.27
N GLY A 84 9.20 -15.40 13.48
CA GLY A 84 9.59 -14.68 14.70
C GLY A 84 9.43 -13.17 14.54
N ILE A 85 8.24 -12.74 14.16
CA ILE A 85 7.94 -11.37 13.80
C ILE A 85 7.04 -10.64 14.81
N GLU A 86 6.73 -11.23 15.93
CA GLU A 86 5.86 -10.66 16.97
C GLU A 86 6.35 -9.27 17.39
N THR A 87 7.59 -9.17 17.86
CA THR A 87 8.20 -7.88 18.22
C THR A 87 8.41 -6.94 17.02
N PRO A 88 8.92 -7.39 15.84
CA PRO A 88 8.94 -6.56 14.64
C PRO A 88 7.58 -5.99 14.24
N LEU A 89 6.51 -6.77 14.35
CA LEU A 89 5.15 -6.32 14.04
C LEU A 89 4.67 -5.29 15.08
N ALA A 90 4.93 -5.55 16.37
CA ALA A 90 4.66 -4.61 17.45
C ALA A 90 5.41 -3.27 17.24
N ASN A 91 6.68 -3.31 16.88
CA ASN A 91 7.46 -2.12 16.55
C ASN A 91 6.89 -1.34 15.36
N PHE A 92 6.41 -2.04 14.33
CA PHE A 92 5.80 -1.42 13.17
C PHE A 92 4.55 -0.62 13.57
N PHE A 93 3.63 -1.21 14.34
CA PHE A 93 2.43 -0.52 14.78
C PHE A 93 2.73 0.59 15.80
N ALA A 94 3.66 0.34 16.74
CA ALA A 94 4.07 1.33 17.73
C ALA A 94 4.81 2.53 17.11
N SER A 95 5.41 2.39 15.91
CA SER A 95 6.19 3.48 15.30
C SER A 95 5.36 4.71 14.93
N GLY A 96 4.02 4.57 14.90
CA GLY A 96 3.10 5.70 14.71
C GLY A 96 2.18 5.58 13.52
N VAL A 97 2.10 4.42 12.84
CA VAL A 97 1.18 4.22 11.70
C VAL A 97 -0.28 4.53 12.07
N LEU A 98 -0.67 4.28 13.32
CA LEU A 98 -2.01 4.56 13.85
C LEU A 98 -2.33 6.06 13.95
N ALA A 99 -1.30 6.93 13.90
CA ALA A 99 -1.50 8.39 13.86
C ALA A 99 -2.11 8.90 12.54
N LEU A 100 -2.22 8.05 11.51
CA LEU A 100 -3.01 8.35 10.31
C LEU A 100 -4.52 8.39 10.60
N GLY A 101 -4.98 7.76 11.70
CA GLY A 101 -6.39 7.74 12.09
C GLY A 101 -7.28 7.09 11.02
N THR A 102 -8.38 7.73 10.66
CA THR A 102 -9.31 7.26 9.62
C THR A 102 -8.75 7.32 8.20
N LYS A 103 -7.61 8.00 7.99
CA LYS A 103 -6.90 8.05 6.71
C LYS A 103 -5.97 6.84 6.49
N LEU A 104 -5.90 5.91 7.46
CA LEU A 104 -5.15 4.66 7.30
C LEU A 104 -5.96 3.68 6.44
N GLY A 105 -5.54 3.50 5.22
CA GLY A 105 -6.02 2.50 4.27
C GLY A 105 -5.33 1.14 4.45
N PRO A 106 -5.26 0.31 3.39
CA PRO A 106 -4.72 -1.04 3.48
C PRO A 106 -3.24 -1.08 3.83
N LEU A 107 -2.86 -2.15 4.53
CA LEU A 107 -1.46 -2.47 4.86
C LEU A 107 -0.92 -3.48 3.84
N LEU A 108 0.13 -3.10 3.10
CA LEU A 108 0.76 -3.92 2.08
C LEU A 108 1.92 -4.73 2.66
N TRP A 109 1.91 -6.04 2.49
CA TRP A 109 2.97 -6.97 2.85
C TRP A 109 3.60 -7.58 1.59
N GLN A 110 4.62 -6.93 1.04
CA GLN A 110 5.32 -7.43 -0.13
C GLN A 110 6.39 -8.45 0.27
N LEU A 111 6.31 -9.65 -0.27
CA LEU A 111 7.26 -10.75 -0.02
C LEU A 111 8.42 -10.73 -1.03
N PRO A 112 9.63 -11.17 -0.62
CA PRO A 112 10.77 -11.20 -1.52
C PRO A 112 10.68 -12.38 -2.51
N PRO A 113 11.34 -12.28 -3.69
CA PRO A 113 11.28 -13.32 -4.71
C PRO A 113 11.95 -14.64 -4.29
N ASN A 114 12.77 -14.63 -3.24
CA ASN A 114 13.41 -15.82 -2.69
C ASN A 114 12.66 -16.44 -1.48
N LEU A 115 11.39 -16.09 -1.30
CA LEU A 115 10.48 -16.69 -0.33
C LEU A 115 9.41 -17.48 -1.07
N GLY A 116 9.49 -18.81 -1.06
CA GLY A 116 8.46 -19.70 -1.58
C GLY A 116 7.28 -19.86 -0.62
N PHE A 117 6.16 -20.35 -1.16
CA PHE A 117 4.96 -20.65 -0.39
C PHE A 117 5.21 -21.77 0.63
N ASP A 118 4.77 -21.53 1.85
CA ASP A 118 4.76 -22.44 2.98
C ASP A 118 3.46 -22.14 3.76
N ALA A 119 2.56 -23.10 3.78
CA ALA A 119 1.21 -22.89 4.30
C ALA A 119 1.19 -22.54 5.79
N ASP A 120 1.99 -23.25 6.61
CA ASP A 120 2.03 -23.04 8.06
C ASP A 120 2.61 -21.66 8.42
N ARG A 121 3.65 -21.23 7.70
CA ARG A 121 4.24 -19.91 7.86
C ARG A 121 3.25 -18.80 7.48
N MET A 122 2.54 -18.97 6.37
CA MET A 122 1.54 -18.00 5.93
C MET A 122 0.35 -17.96 6.87
N GLU A 123 -0.17 -19.11 7.32
CA GLU A 123 -1.24 -19.20 8.32
C GLU A 123 -0.85 -18.46 9.61
N THR A 124 0.36 -18.73 10.14
CA THR A 124 0.90 -18.07 11.33
C THR A 124 0.96 -16.56 11.14
N PHE A 125 1.50 -16.10 10.01
CA PHE A 125 1.60 -14.67 9.70
C PHE A 125 0.23 -14.00 9.62
N LEU A 126 -0.70 -14.57 8.86
CA LEU A 126 -2.02 -13.99 8.63
C LEU A 126 -2.86 -13.92 9.91
N THR A 127 -2.69 -14.89 10.81
CA THR A 127 -3.34 -14.91 12.13
C THR A 127 -2.85 -13.78 13.04
N MET A 128 -1.60 -13.33 12.90
CA MET A 128 -1.04 -12.21 13.68
C MET A 128 -1.51 -10.84 13.22
N LEU A 129 -2.12 -10.72 12.04
CA LEU A 129 -2.52 -9.43 11.49
C LEU A 129 -3.76 -8.86 12.18
N PRO A 130 -3.71 -7.65 12.76
CA PRO A 130 -4.86 -7.04 13.42
C PRO A 130 -5.94 -6.64 12.42
N ARG A 131 -7.20 -6.78 12.81
CA ARG A 131 -8.37 -6.41 11.98
C ARG A 131 -8.91 -5.02 12.28
N THR A 132 -8.51 -4.45 13.43
CA THR A 132 -8.90 -3.10 13.82
C THR A 132 -7.70 -2.33 14.35
N ALA A 133 -7.81 -1.00 14.33
CA ALA A 133 -6.78 -0.13 14.89
C ALA A 133 -6.60 -0.35 16.40
N GLY A 134 -7.65 -0.74 17.13
CA GLY A 134 -7.57 -1.12 18.54
C GLY A 134 -6.70 -2.36 18.75
N GLN A 135 -6.91 -3.43 17.97
CA GLN A 135 -6.06 -4.61 18.02
C GLN A 135 -4.60 -4.30 17.64
N ALA A 136 -4.38 -3.41 16.69
CA ALA A 136 -3.03 -2.98 16.33
C ALA A 136 -2.34 -2.20 17.48
N ALA A 137 -3.08 -1.40 18.23
CA ALA A 137 -2.59 -0.72 19.43
C ALA A 137 -2.24 -1.72 20.56
N GLU A 138 -3.03 -2.79 20.74
CA GLU A 138 -2.71 -3.88 21.67
C GLU A 138 -1.41 -4.59 21.26
N ILE A 139 -1.23 -4.92 19.98
CA ILE A 139 0.02 -5.50 19.45
C ILE A 139 1.20 -4.56 19.69
N ALA A 140 1.02 -3.25 19.47
CA ALA A 140 2.05 -2.23 19.67
C ALA A 140 2.62 -2.20 21.09
N ALA A 141 1.88 -2.63 22.11
CA ALA A 141 2.36 -2.74 23.47
C ALA A 141 3.52 -3.74 23.65
N GLY A 142 3.66 -4.72 22.73
CA GLY A 142 4.75 -5.71 22.72
C GLY A 142 6.05 -5.24 22.05
N ARG A 143 6.19 -3.93 21.77
CA ARG A 143 7.41 -3.34 21.19
C ARG A 143 8.65 -3.49 22.08
N ASP A 144 9.81 -3.37 21.46
CA ASP A 144 11.12 -3.28 22.14
C ASP A 144 11.70 -1.85 22.12
N ASP A 145 12.93 -1.69 22.61
CA ASP A 145 13.65 -0.41 22.71
C ASP A 145 13.90 0.31 21.37
N ARG A 146 13.62 -0.32 20.23
CA ARG A 146 13.69 0.32 18.91
C ARG A 146 12.62 1.39 18.74
N VAL A 147 11.52 1.26 19.49
CA VAL A 147 10.47 2.29 19.57
C VAL A 147 10.33 2.67 21.05
N PRO A 148 11.13 3.61 21.56
CA PRO A 148 11.07 4.03 22.94
C PRO A 148 9.77 4.76 23.29
N ASP A 149 9.44 4.84 24.56
CA ASP A 149 8.13 5.33 25.07
C ASP A 149 7.78 6.72 24.58
N ASP A 150 8.76 7.63 24.49
CA ASP A 150 8.57 9.00 24.02
C ASP A 150 8.21 9.11 22.52
N ARG A 151 8.34 8.01 21.78
CA ARG A 151 8.07 7.93 20.33
C ARG A 151 6.98 6.95 19.96
N ALA A 152 6.53 6.13 20.92
CA ALA A 152 5.55 5.10 20.67
C ALA A 152 4.13 5.66 20.51
N GLU A 153 3.37 5.12 19.55
CA GLU A 153 1.92 5.26 19.48
C GLU A 153 1.29 3.96 19.96
N LEU A 154 0.67 4.01 21.11
CA LEU A 154 0.07 2.84 21.76
C LEU A 154 -1.46 2.93 21.85
N THR A 155 -2.03 3.96 21.24
CA THR A 155 -3.46 4.21 21.22
C THR A 155 -3.95 4.43 19.80
N ALA A 156 -5.18 4.02 19.56
CA ALA A 156 -5.87 4.35 18.32
C ALA A 156 -6.95 5.39 18.62
N GLY A 157 -6.90 6.53 17.94
CA GLY A 157 -7.94 7.57 18.02
C GLY A 157 -9.32 7.06 17.59
N HIS A 158 -9.33 6.04 16.72
CA HIS A 158 -10.53 5.35 16.22
C HIS A 158 -10.32 3.85 16.34
N PRO A 159 -10.50 3.21 17.51
CA PRO A 159 -10.16 1.81 17.74
C PRO A 159 -10.95 0.83 16.87
N GLU A 160 -12.17 1.21 16.46
CA GLU A 160 -13.01 0.38 15.56
C GLU A 160 -12.68 0.55 14.08
N HIS A 161 -11.73 1.44 13.73
CA HIS A 161 -11.34 1.62 12.33
C HIS A 161 -10.80 0.30 11.76
N PRO A 162 -11.38 -0.21 10.65
CA PRO A 162 -10.99 -1.50 10.10
C PRO A 162 -9.58 -1.42 9.49
N LEU A 163 -8.76 -2.42 9.77
CA LEU A 163 -7.47 -2.61 9.12
C LEU A 163 -7.57 -3.74 8.10
N ARG A 164 -7.35 -3.38 6.85
CA ARG A 164 -7.34 -4.32 5.72
C ARG A 164 -5.91 -4.60 5.30
N HIS A 165 -5.66 -5.81 4.82
CA HIS A 165 -4.32 -6.25 4.46
C HIS A 165 -4.28 -6.74 3.03
N ALA A 166 -3.14 -6.50 2.37
CA ALA A 166 -2.83 -7.02 1.05
C ALA A 166 -1.45 -7.68 1.05
N VAL A 167 -1.32 -8.81 0.36
CA VAL A 167 -0.06 -9.56 0.22
C VAL A 167 0.37 -9.57 -1.23
N GLU A 168 1.58 -9.05 -1.51
CA GLU A 168 2.23 -9.15 -2.82
C GLU A 168 3.26 -10.28 -2.79
N VAL A 169 3.10 -11.25 -3.69
CA VAL A 169 4.01 -12.39 -3.82
C VAL A 169 4.87 -12.26 -5.08
N ARG A 170 6.11 -12.78 -5.03
CA ARG A 170 7.09 -12.70 -6.12
C ARG A 170 7.73 -14.03 -6.47
N HIS A 171 7.19 -15.16 -5.97
CA HIS A 171 7.69 -16.51 -6.24
C HIS A 171 6.58 -17.37 -6.84
N GLU A 172 6.89 -18.19 -7.86
CA GLU A 172 5.92 -18.99 -8.60
C GLU A 172 5.16 -20.03 -7.74
N THR A 173 5.75 -20.51 -6.64
CA THR A 173 5.09 -21.46 -5.74
C THR A 173 3.82 -20.95 -5.08
N PHE A 174 3.55 -19.63 -5.13
CA PHE A 174 2.30 -19.05 -4.65
C PHE A 174 1.11 -19.23 -5.63
N ARG A 175 1.33 -19.69 -6.87
CA ARG A 175 0.26 -20.01 -7.81
C ARG A 175 -0.42 -21.33 -7.42
N THR A 176 -1.08 -21.36 -6.27
CA THR A 176 -1.79 -22.54 -5.80
C THR A 176 -3.15 -22.16 -5.22
N ARG A 177 -4.15 -23.03 -5.44
CA ARG A 177 -5.47 -22.87 -4.85
C ARG A 177 -5.41 -22.81 -3.32
N GLU A 178 -4.53 -23.60 -2.70
CA GLU A 178 -4.30 -23.63 -1.26
C GLU A 178 -3.96 -22.23 -0.72
N PHE A 179 -3.06 -21.51 -1.39
CA PHE A 179 -2.71 -20.14 -1.01
C PHE A 179 -3.89 -19.16 -1.17
N TYR A 180 -4.63 -19.24 -2.28
CA TYR A 180 -5.78 -18.36 -2.49
C TYR A 180 -6.90 -18.60 -1.47
N ASP A 181 -7.17 -19.88 -1.17
CA ASP A 181 -8.17 -20.24 -0.16
C ASP A 181 -7.71 -19.84 1.26
N LEU A 182 -6.40 -19.87 1.53
CA LEU A 182 -5.82 -19.34 2.77
C LEU A 182 -6.07 -17.84 2.90
N LEU A 183 -5.78 -17.06 1.89
CA LEU A 183 -6.04 -15.60 1.89
C LEU A 183 -7.54 -15.30 2.06
N ARG A 184 -8.43 -16.06 1.41
CA ARG A 184 -9.89 -15.89 1.54
C ARG A 184 -10.36 -16.14 2.97
N ARG A 185 -9.87 -17.19 3.65
CA ARG A 185 -10.21 -17.46 5.07
C ARG A 185 -9.80 -16.31 5.98
N HIS A 186 -8.71 -15.65 5.67
CA HIS A 186 -8.20 -14.50 6.44
C HIS A 186 -8.65 -13.14 5.88
N GLU A 187 -9.51 -13.09 4.87
CA GLU A 187 -9.99 -11.85 4.24
C GLU A 187 -8.84 -10.90 3.89
N VAL A 188 -7.75 -11.44 3.34
CA VAL A 188 -6.57 -10.69 2.91
C VAL A 188 -6.51 -10.63 1.39
N ALA A 189 -6.32 -9.45 0.83
CA ALA A 189 -6.24 -9.26 -0.60
C ALA A 189 -4.94 -9.82 -1.19
N LEU A 190 -5.03 -10.55 -2.29
CA LEU A 190 -3.87 -10.85 -3.12
C LEU A 190 -3.60 -9.65 -4.04
N VAL A 191 -2.37 -9.13 -4.00
CA VAL A 191 -1.98 -8.02 -4.87
C VAL A 191 -1.86 -8.49 -6.30
N LEU A 192 -2.57 -7.85 -7.22
CA LEU A 192 -2.34 -7.96 -8.64
C LEU A 192 -1.17 -7.03 -9.01
N ALA A 193 0.03 -7.60 -9.13
CA ALA A 193 1.24 -6.88 -9.46
C ALA A 193 1.51 -6.99 -10.97
N ASP A 194 1.16 -5.94 -11.72
CA ASP A 194 1.47 -5.86 -13.15
C ASP A 194 2.95 -5.52 -13.35
N ASN A 195 3.65 -6.35 -14.12
CA ASN A 195 5.08 -6.21 -14.34
C ASN A 195 5.49 -6.92 -15.65
N PRO A 196 6.62 -6.54 -16.28
CA PRO A 196 7.05 -7.13 -17.53
C PRO A 196 7.69 -8.52 -17.39
N GLY A 197 7.14 -9.39 -16.53
CA GLY A 197 7.50 -10.81 -16.43
C GLY A 197 8.59 -11.15 -15.40
N GLN A 198 8.92 -10.27 -14.46
CA GLN A 198 9.91 -10.56 -13.41
C GLN A 198 9.40 -11.51 -12.32
N TRP A 199 8.09 -11.49 -12.05
CA TRP A 199 7.43 -12.33 -11.06
C TRP A 199 5.99 -12.65 -11.48
N PRO A 200 5.32 -13.60 -10.81
CA PRO A 200 3.99 -14.04 -11.21
C PRO A 200 2.97 -12.90 -11.18
N ILE A 201 2.23 -12.73 -12.26
CA ILE A 201 1.01 -11.94 -12.31
C ILE A 201 -0.14 -12.89 -11.96
N ILE A 202 -0.79 -12.69 -10.80
CA ILE A 202 -1.88 -13.53 -10.31
C ILE A 202 -3.12 -12.66 -10.18
N ASP A 203 -4.14 -12.98 -10.99
CA ASP A 203 -5.40 -12.25 -11.05
C ASP A 203 -6.49 -13.05 -10.31
N GLU A 204 -6.43 -13.02 -8.97
CA GLU A 204 -7.34 -13.72 -8.08
C GLU A 204 -7.89 -12.77 -7.03
N THR A 205 -9.19 -12.65 -6.94
CA THR A 205 -9.86 -11.92 -5.85
C THR A 205 -9.96 -12.81 -4.62
N THR A 206 -9.39 -12.36 -3.50
CA THR A 206 -9.35 -13.12 -2.25
C THR A 206 -9.99 -12.40 -1.06
N ALA A 207 -10.43 -11.15 -1.24
CA ALA A 207 -11.13 -10.33 -0.24
C ALA A 207 -12.16 -9.41 -0.94
N ASP A 208 -12.84 -8.58 -0.19
CA ASP A 208 -13.71 -7.50 -0.70
C ASP A 208 -12.93 -6.28 -1.26
N LEU A 209 -11.61 -6.38 -1.23
CA LEU A 209 -10.62 -5.39 -1.65
C LEU A 209 -9.77 -5.94 -2.79
N ASN A 210 -9.66 -5.19 -3.89
CA ASN A 210 -8.64 -5.41 -4.91
C ASN A 210 -7.50 -4.42 -4.72
N TYR A 211 -6.29 -4.93 -4.58
CA TYR A 211 -5.08 -4.13 -4.46
C TYR A 211 -4.20 -4.35 -5.68
N VAL A 212 -3.91 -3.28 -6.42
CA VAL A 212 -3.14 -3.34 -7.68
C VAL A 212 -1.88 -2.53 -7.56
N ARG A 213 -0.78 -3.05 -8.09
CA ARG A 213 0.47 -2.30 -8.25
C ARG A 213 0.94 -2.38 -9.70
N LEU A 214 1.12 -1.22 -10.31
CA LEU A 214 1.54 -1.04 -11.69
C LEU A 214 3.04 -0.71 -11.74
N HIS A 215 3.88 -1.72 -12.02
CA HIS A 215 5.34 -1.59 -11.98
C HIS A 215 5.97 -1.21 -13.32
N GLY A 216 5.18 -0.91 -14.35
CA GLY A 216 5.63 -0.61 -15.70
C GLY A 216 5.25 -1.73 -16.68
N HIS A 217 4.85 -1.34 -17.88
CA HIS A 217 4.31 -2.27 -18.87
C HIS A 217 5.40 -3.04 -19.64
N GLU A 218 6.43 -2.34 -20.10
CA GLU A 218 7.54 -2.91 -20.92
C GLU A 218 8.86 -2.97 -20.15
N GLU A 219 9.14 -1.98 -19.31
CA GLU A 219 10.37 -1.87 -18.52
C GLU A 219 10.01 -1.66 -17.05
N LEU A 220 10.50 -2.55 -16.20
CA LEU A 220 10.21 -2.55 -14.76
C LEU A 220 10.58 -1.21 -14.10
N TYR A 221 9.64 -0.62 -13.39
CA TYR A 221 9.75 0.67 -12.69
C TYR A 221 10.01 1.89 -13.59
N ALA A 222 10.03 1.74 -14.92
CA ALA A 222 10.49 2.79 -15.79
C ALA A 222 9.56 3.13 -16.95
N SER A 223 8.91 2.14 -17.59
CA SER A 223 7.98 2.43 -18.67
C SER A 223 6.63 2.95 -18.18
N GLY A 224 6.04 3.89 -18.93
CA GLY A 224 4.64 4.27 -18.77
C GLY A 224 3.70 3.20 -19.34
N TYR A 225 2.41 3.44 -19.14
CA TYR A 225 1.32 2.67 -19.74
C TYR A 225 0.81 3.42 -20.97
N SER A 226 0.50 2.68 -22.04
CA SER A 226 -0.15 3.28 -23.21
C SER A 226 -1.62 3.64 -22.88
N ASP A 227 -2.24 4.46 -23.73
CA ASP A 227 -3.66 4.81 -23.58
C ASP A 227 -4.53 3.55 -23.59
N GLU A 228 -4.25 2.59 -24.47
CA GLU A 228 -5.00 1.31 -24.54
C GLU A 228 -4.82 0.45 -23.27
N ALA A 229 -3.62 0.47 -22.69
CA ALA A 229 -3.36 -0.23 -21.42
C ALA A 229 -4.11 0.43 -20.27
N LEU A 230 -4.11 1.77 -20.18
CA LEU A 230 -4.87 2.52 -19.18
C LEU A 230 -6.40 2.34 -19.37
N ASP A 231 -6.90 2.29 -20.60
CA ASP A 231 -8.30 1.99 -20.90
C ASP A 231 -8.70 0.58 -20.42
N SER A 232 -7.81 -0.40 -20.63
CA SER A 232 -8.02 -1.77 -20.17
C SER A 232 -8.05 -1.86 -18.63
N TRP A 233 -7.16 -1.13 -17.95
CA TRP A 233 -7.15 -1.04 -16.49
C TRP A 233 -8.40 -0.34 -15.96
N ALA A 234 -8.83 0.75 -16.58
CA ALA A 234 -10.05 1.47 -16.20
C ALA A 234 -11.29 0.57 -16.33
N ALA A 235 -11.39 -0.21 -17.42
CA ALA A 235 -12.48 -1.16 -17.62
C ALA A 235 -12.47 -2.28 -16.56
N LYS A 236 -11.29 -2.81 -16.20
CA LYS A 236 -11.15 -3.82 -15.15
C LYS A 236 -11.57 -3.28 -13.79
N ILE A 237 -11.13 -2.08 -13.42
CA ILE A 237 -11.50 -1.40 -12.18
C ILE A 237 -13.01 -1.14 -12.13
N ALA A 238 -13.61 -0.69 -13.24
CA ALA A 238 -15.05 -0.51 -13.33
C ALA A 238 -15.81 -1.82 -13.08
N GLY A 239 -15.31 -2.94 -13.61
CA GLY A 239 -15.89 -4.28 -13.36
C GLY A 239 -15.86 -4.66 -11.88
N TRP A 240 -14.77 -4.42 -11.16
CA TRP A 240 -14.68 -4.65 -9.71
C TRP A 240 -15.62 -3.73 -8.92
N ARG A 241 -15.67 -2.44 -9.30
CA ARG A 241 -16.62 -1.48 -8.74
C ARG A 241 -18.05 -1.96 -8.89
N ASP A 242 -18.44 -2.40 -10.09
CA ASP A 242 -19.81 -2.84 -10.39
C ASP A 242 -20.15 -4.15 -9.65
N ALA A 243 -19.13 -4.94 -9.29
CA ALA A 243 -19.25 -6.09 -8.40
C ALA A 243 -19.29 -5.72 -6.90
N GLY A 244 -19.24 -4.42 -6.54
CA GLY A 244 -19.33 -3.95 -5.15
C GLY A 244 -18.01 -4.03 -4.37
N GLN A 245 -16.88 -4.18 -5.05
CA GLN A 245 -15.56 -4.32 -4.43
C GLN A 245 -14.84 -2.98 -4.32
N ASP A 246 -14.08 -2.78 -3.26
CA ASP A 246 -13.17 -1.65 -3.13
C ASP A 246 -11.90 -1.89 -3.97
N VAL A 247 -11.33 -0.83 -4.54
CA VAL A 247 -10.12 -0.90 -5.35
C VAL A 247 -9.10 0.12 -4.90
N TYR A 248 -7.87 -0.36 -4.66
CA TYR A 248 -6.69 0.47 -4.43
C TYR A 248 -5.66 0.15 -5.49
N ILE A 249 -5.26 1.16 -6.27
CA ILE A 249 -4.29 0.98 -7.34
C ILE A 249 -3.19 2.02 -7.26
N TYR A 250 -1.94 1.54 -7.30
CA TYR A 250 -0.75 2.37 -7.16
C TYR A 250 0.21 2.17 -8.32
N CYS A 251 0.56 3.28 -8.98
CA CYS A 251 1.61 3.31 -9.98
C CYS A 251 2.98 3.34 -9.28
N ASP A 252 3.83 2.35 -9.56
CA ASP A 252 5.17 2.14 -8.95
C ASP A 252 6.28 2.21 -10.03
N ASN A 253 6.01 2.87 -11.17
CA ASN A 253 6.93 3.12 -12.29
C ASN A 253 7.52 4.53 -12.21
N ASP A 254 8.21 4.81 -11.10
CA ASP A 254 8.66 6.12 -10.66
C ASP A 254 9.97 6.61 -11.32
N ALA A 255 10.79 5.70 -11.88
CA ALA A 255 12.16 6.01 -12.31
C ALA A 255 12.24 7.05 -13.46
N LYS A 256 11.25 7.10 -14.36
CA LYS A 256 11.17 8.04 -15.47
C LYS A 256 9.98 9.01 -15.35
N VAL A 257 9.57 9.33 -14.13
CA VAL A 257 8.45 10.26 -13.85
C VAL A 257 7.11 9.80 -14.47
N ARG A 258 6.92 8.49 -14.71
CA ARG A 258 5.70 7.98 -15.35
C ARG A 258 4.55 7.79 -14.37
N ALA A 259 4.85 7.31 -13.16
CA ALA A 259 3.85 6.99 -12.14
C ALA A 259 2.78 8.08 -11.93
N PRO A 260 3.11 9.37 -11.73
CA PRO A 260 2.08 10.40 -11.51
C PRO A 260 1.20 10.64 -12.73
N TYR A 261 1.75 10.56 -13.94
CA TYR A 261 0.98 10.78 -15.16
C TYR A 261 0.06 9.60 -15.48
N ASP A 262 0.53 8.37 -15.27
CA ASP A 262 -0.30 7.17 -15.43
C ASP A 262 -1.44 7.14 -14.39
N ALA A 263 -1.16 7.51 -13.13
CA ALA A 263 -2.19 7.63 -12.10
C ALA A 263 -3.26 8.68 -12.46
N MET A 264 -2.85 9.88 -12.90
CA MET A 264 -3.79 10.92 -13.32
C MET A 264 -4.60 10.49 -14.56
N GLY A 265 -3.94 9.85 -15.54
CA GLY A 265 -4.60 9.31 -16.73
C GLY A 265 -5.65 8.25 -16.40
N LEU A 266 -5.40 7.43 -15.37
CA LEU A 266 -6.34 6.44 -14.87
C LEU A 266 -7.51 7.10 -14.12
N MET A 267 -7.23 8.10 -13.27
CA MET A 267 -8.28 8.88 -12.57
C MET A 267 -9.25 9.54 -13.55
N GLN A 268 -8.72 10.15 -14.62
CA GLN A 268 -9.55 10.76 -15.67
C GLN A 268 -10.51 9.75 -16.31
N ARG A 269 -10.01 8.55 -16.66
CA ARG A 269 -10.83 7.48 -17.26
C ARG A 269 -11.91 6.94 -16.32
N LEU A 270 -11.65 7.00 -15.04
CA LEU A 270 -12.59 6.57 -13.99
C LEU A 270 -13.56 7.67 -13.54
N GLY A 271 -13.41 8.89 -14.06
CA GLY A 271 -14.24 10.05 -13.68
C GLY A 271 -13.98 10.53 -12.24
N LEU A 272 -12.74 10.37 -11.73
CA LEU A 272 -12.34 10.72 -10.37
C LEU A 272 -11.56 12.05 -10.30
N ASP A 273 -11.35 12.71 -11.41
CA ASP A 273 -10.53 13.93 -11.56
C ASP A 273 -11.27 15.25 -11.18
N GLY A 274 -12.55 15.18 -10.83
CA GLY A 274 -13.40 16.33 -10.52
C GLY A 274 -13.86 16.47 -9.06
N ASP A 275 -13.64 15.49 -8.21
CA ASP A 275 -14.29 15.40 -6.88
C ASP A 275 -13.49 16.02 -5.71
N HIS A 276 -12.37 16.67 -6.01
CA HIS A 276 -11.48 17.27 -4.97
C HIS A 276 -11.55 18.81 -4.93
N ARG A 277 -12.74 19.41 -5.25
CA ARG A 277 -12.93 20.86 -5.11
C ARG A 277 -13.88 21.21 -3.98
#